data_4d8172f30325b62ab1c55b355c9bdb9d
#
_entry.id   4d8172f30325b62ab1c55b355c9bdb9d
#
_cell.length_a   1.000
_cell.length_b   1.000
_cell.length_c   1.000
_cell.angle_alpha   90.00
_cell.angle_beta   90.00
_cell.angle_gamma   90.00
#
_symmetry.space_group_name_H-M   'P 1'
#
loop_
_entity.id
_entity.type
_entity.pdbx_description
1 polymer ?
#
loop_
_entity_poly.entity_id
_entity_poly.type
_entity_poly.pdbx_seq_one_letter_code
_entity_poly.pdbx_strand_id
1 'polypeptide(L)'
;KALFLDMFLYEIHKTLFTRKNPNFSILFLNAGAHIQHHYFFNSPYVDSPELKNPAWYIGKDNDPFFEMLKVYDQMLIDLSKMSNTEIIIATGLSQKPFEHLKFYYRIKDHSSFLEKVGVEFNDVAPRMTRDFMVSFDSEEQALKAEKQLSKILVNNEVKLFEEIDNRGKD
;
A
#
# COMPACT_ATOMS: atom_id res chain seq x y z
N LYS A 1 0.41 1.96 11.44
CA LYS A 1 -0.99 2.27 11.10
C LYS A 1 -1.76 1.02 10.65
N ALA A 2 -1.28 0.24 9.68
CA ALA A 2 -1.98 -0.95 9.16
C ALA A 2 -2.32 -1.93 10.31
N LEU A 3 -1.36 -2.32 11.11
CA LEU A 3 -1.57 -3.24 12.24
C LEU A 3 -2.57 -2.69 13.27
N PHE A 4 -2.54 -1.39 13.54
CA PHE A 4 -3.52 -0.75 14.41
C PHE A 4 -4.95 -0.88 13.86
N LEU A 5 -5.13 -0.73 12.55
CA LEU A 5 -6.44 -0.88 11.90
C LEU A 5 -6.96 -2.32 12.02
N ASP A 6 -6.10 -3.32 11.84
CA ASP A 6 -6.49 -4.71 12.03
C ASP A 6 -6.85 -5.01 13.48
N MET A 7 -6.09 -4.51 14.45
CA MET A 7 -6.42 -4.63 15.87
C MET A 7 -7.77 -3.99 16.20
N PHE A 8 -8.02 -2.80 15.68
CA PHE A 8 -9.28 -2.10 15.87
C PHE A 8 -10.46 -2.85 15.25
N LEU A 9 -10.29 -3.34 14.02
CA LEU A 9 -11.28 -4.16 13.33
C LEU A 9 -11.58 -5.46 14.11
N TYR A 10 -10.54 -6.10 14.63
CA TYR A 10 -10.66 -7.29 15.46
C TYR A 10 -11.50 -7.02 16.74
N GLU A 11 -11.26 -5.93 17.44
CA GLU A 11 -12.03 -5.58 18.65
C GLU A 11 -13.50 -5.27 18.34
N ILE A 12 -13.76 -4.59 17.22
CA ILE A 12 -15.13 -4.40 16.72
C ILE A 12 -15.79 -5.74 16.43
N HIS A 13 -15.11 -6.60 15.65
CA HIS A 13 -15.60 -7.91 15.30
C HIS A 13 -15.92 -8.76 16.55
N LYS A 14 -15.02 -8.83 17.51
CA LYS A 14 -15.19 -9.57 18.76
C LYS A 14 -16.40 -9.05 19.56
N THR A 15 -16.56 -7.74 19.64
CA THR A 15 -17.69 -7.10 20.31
C THR A 15 -19.02 -7.45 19.63
N LEU A 16 -19.07 -7.35 18.32
CA LEU A 16 -20.28 -7.66 17.54
C LEU A 16 -20.60 -9.16 17.58
N PHE A 17 -19.60 -10.00 17.45
CA PHE A 17 -19.75 -11.45 17.54
C PHE A 17 -20.37 -11.87 18.88
N THR A 18 -19.82 -11.38 19.99
CA THR A 18 -20.34 -11.66 21.33
C THR A 18 -21.75 -11.14 21.55
N ARG A 19 -22.08 -9.95 21.03
CA ARG A 19 -23.41 -9.34 21.22
C ARG A 19 -24.49 -9.95 20.34
N LYS A 20 -24.15 -10.33 19.13
CA LYS A 20 -25.12 -10.79 18.11
C LYS A 20 -25.23 -12.30 18.00
N ASN A 21 -24.23 -13.02 18.52
CA ASN A 21 -24.13 -14.49 18.46
C ASN A 21 -24.50 -15.05 17.07
N PRO A 22 -23.81 -14.64 16.00
CA PRO A 22 -24.14 -15.06 14.64
C PRO A 22 -23.79 -16.52 14.41
N ASN A 23 -24.51 -17.19 13.51
CA ASN A 23 -24.17 -18.55 13.08
C ASN A 23 -22.92 -18.59 12.18
N PHE A 24 -22.58 -17.48 11.54
CA PHE A 24 -21.43 -17.35 10.66
C PHE A 24 -20.91 -15.93 10.71
N SER A 25 -19.58 -15.79 10.73
CA SER A 25 -18.92 -14.48 10.72
C SER A 25 -17.58 -14.57 9.98
N ILE A 26 -17.20 -13.51 9.29
CA ILE A 26 -15.92 -13.37 8.61
C ILE A 26 -15.20 -12.16 9.18
N LEU A 27 -13.94 -12.36 9.55
CA LEU A 27 -12.99 -11.30 9.86
C LEU A 27 -11.89 -11.29 8.79
N PHE A 28 -11.77 -10.20 8.05
CA PHE A 28 -10.71 -10.01 7.06
C PHE A 28 -9.65 -9.05 7.60
N LEU A 29 -8.41 -9.52 7.67
CA LEU A 29 -7.25 -8.76 8.14
C LEU A 29 -6.29 -8.52 6.97
N ASN A 30 -5.84 -7.29 6.78
CA ASN A 30 -5.02 -6.89 5.64
C ASN A 30 -3.61 -6.40 6.00
N ALA A 31 -3.35 -6.11 7.28
CA ALA A 31 -2.04 -5.60 7.69
C ALA A 31 -0.90 -6.59 7.38
N GLY A 32 -1.19 -7.89 7.44
CA GLY A 32 -0.22 -8.93 7.11
C GLY A 32 0.35 -8.77 5.69
N ALA A 33 -0.53 -8.64 4.70
CA ALA A 33 -0.12 -8.41 3.32
C ALA A 33 0.64 -7.08 3.17
N HIS A 34 0.11 -6.00 3.74
CA HIS A 34 0.72 -4.67 3.68
C HIS A 34 2.13 -4.65 4.30
N ILE A 35 2.30 -5.26 5.48
CA ILE A 35 3.59 -5.32 6.16
C ILE A 35 4.59 -6.16 5.37
N GLN A 36 4.18 -7.27 4.78
CA GLN A 36 5.04 -8.08 3.92
C GLN A 36 5.51 -7.30 2.69
N HIS A 37 4.64 -6.54 2.02
CA HIS A 37 5.04 -5.72 0.88
C HIS A 37 6.16 -4.72 1.20
N HIS A 38 6.22 -4.24 2.43
CA HIS A 38 7.16 -3.19 2.82
C HIS A 38 8.39 -3.70 3.58
N TYR A 39 8.24 -4.76 4.37
CA TYR A 39 9.23 -5.12 5.39
C TYR A 39 9.66 -6.58 5.36
N PHE A 40 9.24 -7.35 4.36
CA PHE A 40 9.57 -8.77 4.29
C PHE A 40 11.08 -9.02 4.37
N PHE A 41 11.89 -8.21 3.66
CA PHE A 41 13.34 -8.31 3.65
C PHE A 41 14.04 -8.02 4.99
N ASN A 42 13.34 -7.39 5.94
CA ASN A 42 13.94 -7.03 7.22
C ASN A 42 13.86 -8.15 8.24
N SER A 43 12.90 -9.05 8.10
CA SER A 43 12.71 -10.12 9.07
C SER A 43 13.78 -11.21 8.93
N PRO A 44 14.41 -11.64 10.01
CA PRO A 44 15.34 -12.77 10.02
C PRO A 44 14.64 -14.12 9.75
N TYR A 45 13.33 -14.15 9.83
CA TYR A 45 12.52 -15.36 9.56
C TYR A 45 12.22 -15.55 8.06
N VAL A 46 12.63 -14.60 7.23
CA VAL A 46 12.45 -14.68 5.78
C VAL A 46 13.80 -15.00 5.15
N ASP A 47 13.82 -16.04 4.35
CA ASP A 47 15.03 -16.47 3.63
C ASP A 47 15.32 -15.50 2.46
N SER A 48 15.93 -14.40 2.80
CA SER A 48 16.40 -13.37 1.86
C SER A 48 17.64 -12.66 2.44
N PRO A 49 18.76 -13.38 2.62
CA PRO A 49 19.89 -12.87 3.38
C PRO A 49 20.58 -11.66 2.76
N GLU A 50 20.52 -11.51 1.44
CA GLU A 50 21.23 -10.46 0.70
C GLU A 50 20.43 -9.16 0.55
N LEU A 51 19.11 -9.23 0.59
CA LEU A 51 18.24 -8.08 0.40
C LEU A 51 17.74 -7.55 1.74
N LYS A 52 18.08 -6.33 2.05
CA LYS A 52 17.58 -5.60 3.22
C LYS A 52 17.11 -4.22 2.82
N ASN A 53 16.04 -3.74 3.43
CA ASN A 53 15.64 -2.36 3.28
C ASN A 53 16.75 -1.45 3.85
N PRO A 54 17.04 -0.31 3.20
CA PRO A 54 18.05 0.61 3.70
C PRO A 54 17.65 1.22 5.04
N ALA A 55 18.66 1.63 5.83
CA ALA A 55 18.46 2.16 7.18
C ALA A 55 17.57 3.43 7.25
N TRP A 56 17.50 4.19 6.15
CA TRP A 56 16.59 5.34 6.05
C TRP A 56 15.11 4.94 5.90
N TYR A 57 14.84 3.70 5.47
CA TYR A 57 13.48 3.17 5.31
C TYR A 57 12.96 2.54 6.61
N ILE A 58 13.82 1.77 7.28
CA ILE A 58 13.52 1.15 8.56
C ILE A 58 14.81 0.93 9.36
N GLY A 59 14.75 1.14 10.68
CA GLY A 59 15.87 0.86 11.58
C GLY A 59 16.23 -0.62 11.58
N LYS A 60 17.52 -0.92 11.72
CA LYS A 60 18.06 -2.29 11.62
C LYS A 60 17.49 -3.26 12.64
N ASP A 61 17.10 -2.76 13.82
CA ASP A 61 16.61 -3.56 14.94
C ASP A 61 15.07 -3.73 14.94
N ASN A 62 14.41 -3.18 13.93
CA ASN A 62 12.96 -3.27 13.80
C ASN A 62 12.55 -4.41 12.89
N ASP A 63 11.68 -5.28 13.38
CA ASP A 63 11.04 -6.35 12.61
C ASP A 63 9.51 -6.21 12.62
N PRO A 64 8.93 -5.36 11.77
CA PRO A 64 7.49 -5.18 11.71
C PRO A 64 6.73 -6.46 11.31
N PHE A 65 7.37 -7.37 10.59
CA PHE A 65 6.78 -8.64 10.23
C PHE A 65 6.60 -9.53 11.47
N PHE A 66 7.62 -9.64 12.31
CA PHE A 66 7.51 -10.37 13.56
C PHE A 66 6.52 -9.74 14.55
N GLU A 67 6.50 -8.41 14.64
CA GLU A 67 5.49 -7.70 15.45
C GLU A 67 4.06 -8.00 14.99
N MET A 68 3.83 -8.06 13.68
CA MET A 68 2.54 -8.45 13.11
C MET A 68 2.17 -9.89 13.49
N LEU A 69 3.12 -10.82 13.38
CA LEU A 69 2.89 -12.23 13.77
C LEU A 69 2.50 -12.36 15.23
N LYS A 70 3.15 -11.63 16.13
CA LYS A 70 2.80 -11.63 17.58
C LYS A 70 1.36 -11.15 17.82
N VAL A 71 0.95 -10.11 17.10
CA VAL A 71 -0.42 -9.59 17.22
C VAL A 71 -1.44 -10.58 16.70
N TYR A 72 -1.19 -11.19 15.55
CA TYR A 72 -2.10 -12.20 14.99
C TYR A 72 -2.16 -13.46 15.84
N ASP A 73 -1.04 -13.89 16.39
CA ASP A 73 -1.00 -15.00 17.34
C ASP A 73 -1.88 -14.71 18.56
N GLN A 74 -1.79 -13.52 19.13
CA GLN A 74 -2.65 -13.12 20.25
C GLN A 74 -4.14 -13.09 19.87
N MET A 75 -4.49 -12.63 18.67
CA MET A 75 -5.86 -12.69 18.17
C MET A 75 -6.38 -14.14 18.06
N LEU A 76 -5.53 -15.05 17.56
CA LEU A 76 -5.87 -16.46 17.45
C LEU A 76 -6.03 -17.13 18.83
N ILE A 77 -5.16 -16.80 19.77
CA ILE A 77 -5.28 -17.25 21.16
C ILE A 77 -6.61 -16.80 21.77
N ASP A 78 -7.01 -15.56 21.55
CA ASP A 78 -8.28 -15.03 22.07
C ASP A 78 -9.49 -15.68 21.41
N LEU A 79 -9.44 -15.87 20.10
CA LEU A 79 -10.50 -16.56 19.36
C LEU A 79 -10.63 -18.01 19.78
N SER A 80 -9.52 -18.72 20.02
CA SER A 80 -9.53 -20.13 20.43
C SER A 80 -10.20 -20.38 21.78
N LYS A 81 -10.35 -19.34 22.60
CA LYS A 81 -11.07 -19.39 23.88
C LYS A 81 -12.58 -19.28 23.75
N MET A 82 -13.10 -18.96 22.57
CA MET A 82 -14.54 -18.84 22.32
C MET A 82 -15.19 -20.23 22.34
N SER A 83 -16.15 -20.42 23.25
CA SER A 83 -16.90 -21.67 23.34
C SER A 83 -17.86 -21.86 22.16
N ASN A 84 -18.08 -23.10 21.76
CA ASN A 84 -19.02 -23.47 20.68
C ASN A 84 -18.75 -22.75 19.34
N THR A 85 -17.48 -22.48 19.05
CA THR A 85 -17.05 -21.78 17.85
C THR A 85 -16.02 -22.60 17.11
N GLU A 86 -16.27 -22.86 15.83
CA GLU A 86 -15.29 -23.41 14.91
C GLU A 86 -14.58 -22.28 14.20
N ILE A 87 -13.25 -22.32 14.15
CA ILE A 87 -12.41 -21.29 13.54
C ILE A 87 -11.75 -21.85 12.29
N ILE A 88 -11.97 -21.19 11.19
CA ILE A 88 -11.32 -21.50 9.91
C ILE A 88 -10.38 -20.36 9.55
N ILE A 89 -9.09 -20.67 9.45
CA ILE A 89 -8.08 -19.72 8.97
C ILE A 89 -7.89 -19.97 7.48
N ALA A 90 -8.21 -18.98 6.67
CA ALA A 90 -8.06 -19.05 5.22
C ALA A 90 -7.04 -18.02 4.73
N THR A 91 -6.02 -18.49 4.03
CA THR A 91 -5.04 -17.65 3.35
C THR A 91 -5.17 -17.89 1.85
N GLY A 92 -5.74 -16.92 1.13
CA GLY A 92 -5.98 -17.08 -0.31
C GLY A 92 -4.74 -16.95 -1.17
N LEU A 93 -3.73 -16.21 -0.70
CA LEU A 93 -2.51 -15.90 -1.44
C LEU A 93 -1.29 -16.03 -0.55
N SER A 94 -0.18 -16.46 -1.15
CA SER A 94 1.14 -16.43 -0.52
C SER A 94 1.96 -15.28 -1.11
N GLN A 95 2.86 -14.71 -0.29
CA GLN A 95 3.83 -13.72 -0.74
C GLN A 95 5.23 -14.29 -0.68
N LYS A 96 6.04 -13.93 -1.66
CA LYS A 96 7.49 -14.18 -1.67
C LYS A 96 8.21 -12.84 -1.64
N PRO A 97 9.40 -12.75 -1.03
CA PRO A 97 10.25 -11.60 -1.19
C PRO A 97 10.51 -11.34 -2.68
N PHE A 98 10.43 -10.08 -3.09
CA PHE A 98 10.76 -9.72 -4.46
C PHE A 98 12.28 -9.81 -4.66
N GLU A 99 12.71 -10.19 -5.86
CA GLU A 99 14.14 -10.44 -6.14
C GLU A 99 14.99 -9.18 -6.13
N HIS A 100 14.36 -8.00 -6.19
CA HIS A 100 15.03 -6.71 -6.22
C HIS A 100 14.39 -5.72 -5.26
N LEU A 101 15.20 -4.86 -4.65
CA LEU A 101 14.66 -3.72 -3.91
C LEU A 101 14.09 -2.71 -4.91
N LYS A 102 12.81 -2.40 -4.78
CA LYS A 102 12.13 -1.43 -5.63
C LYS A 102 11.39 -0.41 -4.77
N PHE A 103 11.80 0.85 -4.91
CA PHE A 103 11.15 1.95 -4.24
C PHE A 103 10.30 2.75 -5.22
N TYR A 104 9.09 3.05 -4.80
CA TYR A 104 8.20 3.91 -5.55
C TYR A 104 8.15 5.28 -4.89
N TYR A 105 8.52 6.29 -5.63
CA TYR A 105 8.39 7.67 -5.19
C TYR A 105 7.05 8.22 -5.65
N ARG A 106 6.45 9.03 -4.80
CA ARG A 106 5.21 9.73 -5.07
C ARG A 106 5.45 11.22 -4.93
N ILE A 107 4.88 11.99 -5.84
CA ILE A 107 4.88 13.45 -5.73
C ILE A 107 4.12 13.83 -4.46
N LYS A 108 4.76 14.60 -3.58
CA LYS A 108 4.21 14.99 -2.28
C LYS A 108 3.09 16.02 -2.43
N ASP A 109 3.28 16.97 -3.32
CA ASP A 109 2.37 18.06 -3.63
C ASP A 109 2.28 18.20 -5.14
N HIS A 110 1.18 17.71 -5.71
CA HIS A 110 0.97 17.63 -7.15
C HIS A 110 0.75 19.01 -7.76
N SER A 111 -0.02 19.90 -7.09
CA SER A 111 -0.28 21.25 -7.58
C SER A 111 1.02 22.04 -7.67
N SER A 112 1.76 22.09 -6.58
CA SER A 112 3.06 22.77 -6.52
C SER A 112 4.06 22.23 -7.55
N PHE A 113 4.02 20.92 -7.82
CA PHE A 113 4.86 20.31 -8.86
C PHE A 113 4.45 20.79 -10.26
N LEU A 114 3.15 20.74 -10.60
CA LEU A 114 2.64 21.15 -11.91
C LEU A 114 2.93 22.63 -12.18
N GLU A 115 2.71 23.51 -11.19
CA GLU A 115 3.05 24.93 -11.27
C GLU A 115 4.54 25.14 -11.56
N LYS A 116 5.43 24.45 -10.84
CA LYS A 116 6.89 24.56 -11.02
C LYS A 116 7.37 24.14 -12.40
N VAL A 117 6.71 23.17 -13.01
CA VAL A 117 7.05 22.73 -14.37
C VAL A 117 6.27 23.49 -15.46
N GLY A 118 5.49 24.51 -15.06
CA GLY A 118 4.80 25.41 -15.97
C GLY A 118 3.57 24.83 -16.65
N VAL A 119 2.92 23.83 -16.03
CA VAL A 119 1.66 23.26 -16.51
C VAL A 119 0.50 24.08 -15.94
N GLU A 120 -0.31 24.64 -16.81
CA GLU A 120 -1.57 25.28 -16.46
C GLU A 120 -2.66 24.22 -16.34
N PHE A 121 -3.41 24.20 -15.25
CA PHE A 121 -4.46 23.22 -14.98
C PHE A 121 -5.58 23.83 -14.14
N ASN A 122 -6.77 23.20 -14.15
CA ASN A 122 -7.91 23.63 -13.33
C ASN A 122 -7.92 22.92 -11.98
N ASP A 123 -7.74 21.60 -11.98
CA ASP A 123 -7.77 20.79 -10.79
C ASP A 123 -6.81 19.61 -10.89
N VAL A 124 -6.33 19.14 -9.75
CA VAL A 124 -5.51 17.93 -9.65
C VAL A 124 -6.00 17.05 -8.54
N ALA A 125 -6.37 15.82 -8.86
CA ALA A 125 -6.86 14.82 -7.95
C ALA A 125 -5.85 13.68 -7.79
N PRO A 126 -5.09 13.63 -6.68
CA PRO A 126 -4.21 12.50 -6.39
C PRO A 126 -5.00 11.21 -6.25
N ARG A 127 -4.50 10.14 -6.84
CA ARG A 127 -5.05 8.80 -6.68
C ARG A 127 -4.36 8.04 -5.53
N MET A 128 -4.84 6.86 -5.22
CA MET A 128 -4.30 6.05 -4.14
C MET A 128 -2.85 5.60 -4.39
N THR A 129 -2.49 5.41 -5.64
CA THR A 129 -1.16 4.96 -6.08
C THR A 129 -0.23 6.13 -6.45
N ARG A 130 0.55 6.02 -7.50
CA ARG A 130 1.48 7.06 -7.98
C ARG A 130 0.85 8.04 -8.96
N ASP A 131 -0.26 7.65 -9.51
CA ASP A 131 -1.03 8.37 -10.50
C ASP A 131 -1.86 9.49 -9.88
N PHE A 132 -2.17 10.45 -10.71
CA PHE A 132 -3.06 11.56 -10.38
C PHE A 132 -3.79 12.00 -11.65
N MET A 133 -4.97 12.56 -11.46
CA MET A 133 -5.73 13.14 -12.56
C MET A 133 -5.52 14.65 -12.59
N VAL A 134 -5.42 15.19 -13.79
CA VAL A 134 -5.36 16.64 -14.01
C VAL A 134 -6.50 17.03 -14.95
N SER A 135 -7.25 18.03 -14.55
CA SER A 135 -8.35 18.58 -15.36
C SER A 135 -7.91 19.87 -16.06
N PHE A 136 -8.34 20.03 -17.29
CA PHE A 136 -8.03 21.16 -18.15
C PHE A 136 -9.31 21.78 -18.73
N ASP A 137 -9.27 23.06 -19.12
CA ASP A 137 -10.39 23.74 -19.78
C ASP A 137 -10.60 23.30 -21.23
N SER A 138 -9.55 22.81 -21.88
CA SER A 138 -9.60 22.40 -23.28
C SER A 138 -8.63 21.24 -23.57
N GLU A 139 -8.92 20.53 -24.64
CA GLU A 139 -8.05 19.51 -25.19
C GLU A 139 -6.66 20.05 -25.58
N GLU A 140 -6.63 21.28 -26.08
CA GLU A 140 -5.37 21.96 -26.46
C GLU A 140 -4.45 22.13 -25.24
N GLN A 141 -5.01 22.57 -24.11
CA GLN A 141 -4.26 22.67 -22.84
C GLN A 141 -3.77 21.32 -22.37
N ALA A 142 -4.61 20.28 -22.45
CA ALA A 142 -4.23 18.92 -22.08
C ALA A 142 -3.06 18.41 -22.94
N LEU A 143 -3.12 18.57 -24.25
CA LEU A 143 -2.05 18.18 -25.18
C LEU A 143 -0.76 18.99 -24.94
N LYS A 144 -0.86 20.27 -24.59
CA LYS A 144 0.30 21.09 -24.22
C LYS A 144 0.96 20.57 -22.96
N ALA A 145 0.15 20.25 -21.94
CA ALA A 145 0.63 19.68 -20.68
C ALA A 145 1.31 18.32 -20.88
N GLU A 146 0.72 17.43 -21.67
CA GLU A 146 1.28 16.13 -22.03
C GLU A 146 2.68 16.29 -22.66
N LYS A 147 2.84 17.19 -23.63
CA LYS A 147 4.13 17.50 -24.24
C LYS A 147 5.15 18.08 -23.26
N GLN A 148 4.71 18.84 -22.26
CA GLN A 148 5.61 19.35 -21.22
C GLN A 148 6.06 18.25 -20.28
N LEU A 149 5.11 17.46 -19.77
CA LEU A 149 5.36 16.39 -18.81
C LEU A 149 6.22 15.26 -19.42
N SER A 150 6.01 14.91 -20.69
CA SER A 150 6.78 13.88 -21.39
C SER A 150 8.27 14.19 -21.55
N LYS A 151 8.67 15.46 -21.38
CA LYS A 151 10.07 15.91 -21.47
C LYS A 151 10.81 15.87 -20.13
N ILE A 152 10.09 15.67 -19.03
CA ILE A 152 10.70 15.68 -17.69
C ILE A 152 11.50 14.42 -17.48
N LEU A 153 12.79 14.59 -17.18
CA LEU A 153 13.72 13.50 -16.90
C LEU A 153 14.14 13.53 -15.42
N VAL A 154 14.31 12.35 -14.87
CA VAL A 154 14.95 12.16 -13.57
C VAL A 154 16.43 11.92 -13.84
N ASN A 155 17.30 12.70 -13.20
CA ASN A 155 18.75 12.66 -13.36
C ASN A 155 19.23 12.77 -14.83
N ASN A 156 18.46 13.42 -15.69
CA ASN A 156 18.68 13.55 -17.13
C ASN A 156 18.72 12.23 -17.93
N GLU A 157 18.22 11.15 -17.38
CA GLU A 157 18.30 9.83 -18.00
C GLU A 157 16.92 9.18 -18.21
N VAL A 158 16.06 9.20 -17.20
CA VAL A 158 14.82 8.43 -17.20
C VAL A 158 13.62 9.36 -17.25
N LYS A 159 12.68 9.11 -18.15
CA LYS A 159 11.41 9.85 -18.18
C LYS A 159 10.66 9.70 -16.84
N LEU A 160 10.21 10.82 -16.28
CA LEU A 160 9.40 10.82 -15.06
C LEU A 160 7.99 10.29 -15.31
N PHE A 161 7.45 10.58 -16.48
CA PHE A 161 6.12 10.13 -16.92
C PHE A 161 6.25 9.28 -18.18
N GLU A 162 5.51 8.19 -18.20
CA GLU A 162 5.36 7.34 -19.36
C GLU A 162 4.12 7.77 -20.15
N GLU A 163 4.22 7.78 -21.45
CA GLU A 163 3.16 8.16 -22.35
C GLU A 163 2.36 6.91 -22.75
N ILE A 164 1.11 6.84 -22.30
CA ILE A 164 0.19 5.74 -22.63
C ILE A 164 -1.01 6.36 -23.34
N ASP A 165 -1.17 6.08 -24.62
CA ASP A 165 -2.34 6.52 -25.37
C ASP A 165 -3.47 5.49 -25.26
N ASN A 166 -4.40 5.77 -24.36
CA ASN A 166 -5.65 5.01 -24.18
C ASN A 166 -6.90 5.89 -24.32
N ARG A 167 -6.77 7.05 -24.93
CA ARG A 167 -7.90 7.97 -25.13
C ARG A 167 -9.06 7.28 -25.85
N GLY A 168 -10.27 7.38 -25.28
CA GLY A 168 -11.48 6.78 -25.84
C GLY A 168 -11.57 5.25 -25.71
N LYS A 169 -10.81 4.66 -24.80
CA LYS A 169 -10.87 3.22 -24.47
C LYS A 169 -11.38 2.99 -23.04
N ASP A 170 -12.30 3.82 -22.58
CA ASP A 170 -12.98 3.66 -21.29
C ASP A 170 -14.08 2.59 -21.38
#